data_264c529ffc15fbb942ca25e5ade46a5b
#
_entry.id   264c529ffc15fbb942ca25e5ade46a5b
#
_cell.length_a   1.000
_cell.length_b   1.000
_cell.length_c   1.000
_cell.angle_alpha   90.00
_cell.angle_beta   90.00
_cell.angle_gamma   90.00
#
_symmetry.space_group_name_H-M   'P 1'
#
loop_
_entity.id
_entity.type
_entity.pdbx_description
1 polymer ?
#
loop_
_entity_poly.entity_id
_entity_poly.type
_entity_poly.pdbx_seq_one_letter_code
_entity_poly.pdbx_strand_id
1 'polypeptide(L)'
;MSDKPHQNLAIIGHVDHGKSTLVGRLLFETGSVPEHVIEQYREEAEEKGKGGFEFAYVMDNLAEERERGVTIDIAHQEFDTDEYYFTIVDCPGHRDFVKNMITGASQADNAVLVVAADDGVAPQTREHVFLARTLGINELIVGVNKMDLVDYGEAEYESVKDEVTDLLNQVRFDTENASFIPISAFEGDNIAEASDNTGWYSGDTLLEALNDLPEVEPPTD
;
A
#
# COMPACT_ATOMS: atom_id res chain seq x y z
N MET A 1 -22.21 -6.07 -5.41
CA MET A 1 -21.06 -6.92 -5.77
C MET A 1 -20.56 -6.39 -7.10
N SER A 2 -19.31 -6.02 -7.16
CA SER A 2 -18.67 -5.60 -8.41
C SER A 2 -18.61 -6.79 -9.36
N ASP A 3 -18.92 -6.59 -10.65
CA ASP A 3 -18.78 -7.64 -11.68
C ASP A 3 -17.31 -7.81 -12.13
N LYS A 4 -16.37 -7.10 -11.48
CA LYS A 4 -14.95 -7.11 -11.79
C LYS A 4 -14.23 -8.31 -11.16
N PRO A 5 -13.17 -8.82 -11.80
CA PRO A 5 -12.32 -9.85 -11.18
C PRO A 5 -11.81 -9.41 -9.81
N HIS A 6 -11.84 -10.32 -8.85
CA HIS A 6 -11.41 -10.05 -7.47
C HIS A 6 -9.93 -10.44 -7.28
N GLN A 7 -9.20 -9.60 -6.57
CA GLN A 7 -7.83 -9.89 -6.13
C GLN A 7 -7.64 -9.54 -4.66
N ASN A 8 -6.85 -10.35 -3.97
CA ASN A 8 -6.36 -10.07 -2.63
C ASN A 8 -5.00 -9.36 -2.71
N LEU A 9 -4.92 -8.17 -2.14
CA LEU A 9 -3.74 -7.32 -2.17
C LEU A 9 -3.17 -7.14 -0.77
N ALA A 10 -1.91 -7.52 -0.56
CA ALA A 10 -1.20 -7.23 0.67
C ALA A 10 -0.49 -5.88 0.58
N ILE A 11 -0.57 -5.09 1.65
CA ILE A 11 0.24 -3.87 1.82
C ILE A 11 1.30 -4.17 2.86
N ILE A 12 2.56 -4.22 2.45
CA ILE A 12 3.69 -4.65 3.26
C ILE A 12 4.77 -3.57 3.35
N GLY A 13 5.65 -3.69 4.31
CA GLY A 13 6.76 -2.77 4.53
C GLY A 13 7.06 -2.54 6.00
N HIS A 14 8.07 -1.74 6.27
CA HIS A 14 8.51 -1.42 7.63
C HIS A 14 7.51 -0.49 8.35
N VAL A 15 7.48 -0.57 9.68
CA VAL A 15 6.74 0.39 10.52
C VAL A 15 7.18 1.83 10.20
N ASP A 16 6.27 2.78 10.27
CA ASP A 16 6.50 4.20 9.98
C ASP A 16 6.91 4.54 8.53
N HIS A 17 6.89 3.60 7.61
CA HIS A 17 7.10 3.87 6.18
C HIS A 17 5.85 4.37 5.43
N GLY A 18 4.70 4.45 6.13
CA GLY A 18 3.48 5.07 5.61
C GLY A 18 2.45 4.11 5.02
N LYS A 19 2.44 2.84 5.43
CA LYS A 19 1.44 1.84 4.98
C LYS A 19 0.00 2.27 5.27
N SER A 20 -0.29 2.66 6.51
CA SER A 20 -1.64 3.09 6.90
C SER A 20 -2.09 4.34 6.14
N THR A 21 -1.20 5.31 5.97
CA THR A 21 -1.47 6.51 5.18
C THR A 21 -1.76 6.14 3.72
N LEU A 22 -1.01 5.20 3.14
CA LEU A 22 -1.24 4.74 1.78
C LEU A 22 -2.59 4.04 1.63
N VAL A 23 -2.95 3.16 2.56
CA VAL A 23 -4.26 2.48 2.53
C VAL A 23 -5.40 3.48 2.63
N GLY A 24 -5.32 4.44 3.56
CA GLY A 24 -6.30 5.51 3.68
C GLY A 24 -6.42 6.34 2.40
N ARG A 25 -5.29 6.68 1.79
CA ARG A 25 -5.26 7.40 0.49
C ARG A 25 -5.90 6.60 -0.64
N LEU A 26 -5.59 5.32 -0.76
CA LEU A 26 -6.21 4.44 -1.77
C LEU A 26 -7.72 4.34 -1.60
N LEU A 27 -8.20 4.18 -0.39
CA LEU A 27 -9.63 4.13 -0.10
C LEU A 27 -10.32 5.45 -0.41
N PHE A 28 -9.68 6.58 -0.15
CA PHE A 28 -10.17 7.91 -0.50
C PHE A 28 -10.21 8.14 -2.01
N GLU A 29 -9.10 7.92 -2.71
CA GLU A 29 -8.97 8.17 -4.16
C GLU A 29 -9.90 7.27 -5.00
N THR A 30 -10.23 6.11 -4.51
CA THR A 30 -11.17 5.17 -5.17
C THR A 30 -12.63 5.37 -4.75
N GLY A 31 -12.93 6.35 -3.90
CA GLY A 31 -14.29 6.66 -3.43
C GLY A 31 -14.85 5.65 -2.43
N SER A 32 -14.02 4.78 -1.86
CA SER A 32 -14.42 3.76 -0.89
C SER A 32 -14.65 4.35 0.52
N VAL A 33 -14.07 5.52 0.80
CA VAL A 33 -14.34 6.33 2.00
C VAL A 33 -14.97 7.65 1.54
N PRO A 34 -16.17 7.98 2.02
CA PRO A 34 -16.84 9.24 1.66
C PRO A 34 -16.02 10.47 2.10
N GLU A 35 -16.03 11.52 1.28
CA GLU A 35 -15.28 12.75 1.53
C GLU A 35 -15.62 13.38 2.89
N HIS A 36 -16.90 13.36 3.28
CA HIS A 36 -17.32 13.91 4.57
C HIS A 36 -16.72 13.17 5.79
N VAL A 37 -16.37 11.87 5.64
CA VAL A 37 -15.69 11.09 6.68
C VAL A 37 -14.23 11.53 6.81
N ILE A 38 -13.55 11.77 5.70
CA ILE A 38 -12.18 12.29 5.69
C ILE A 38 -12.15 13.70 6.31
N GLU A 39 -13.12 14.54 5.96
CA GLU A 39 -13.22 15.91 6.50
C GLU A 39 -13.45 15.92 8.01
N GLN A 40 -14.33 15.06 8.51
CA GLN A 40 -14.55 14.86 9.94
C GLN A 40 -13.26 14.45 10.67
N TYR A 41 -12.54 13.47 10.14
CA TYR A 41 -11.30 13.00 10.75
C TYR A 41 -10.16 14.00 10.61
N ARG A 42 -10.16 14.84 9.57
CA ARG A 42 -9.23 15.95 9.44
C ARG A 42 -9.43 16.98 10.57
N GLU A 43 -10.69 17.38 10.82
CA GLU A 43 -11.03 18.27 11.92
C GLU A 43 -10.62 17.68 13.27
N GLU A 44 -10.92 16.40 13.53
CA GLU A 44 -10.52 15.72 14.76
C GLU A 44 -9.00 15.59 14.92
N ALA A 45 -8.27 15.36 13.85
CA ALA A 45 -6.80 15.27 13.85
C ALA A 45 -6.18 16.64 14.14
N GLU A 46 -6.73 17.72 13.58
CA GLU A 46 -6.29 19.08 13.85
C GLU A 46 -6.53 19.47 15.33
N GLU A 47 -7.71 19.15 15.88
CA GLU A 47 -8.03 19.41 17.28
C GLU A 47 -7.08 18.68 18.25
N LYS A 48 -6.62 17.48 17.85
CA LYS A 48 -5.65 16.68 18.62
C LYS A 48 -4.18 17.00 18.33
N GLY A 49 -3.90 18.03 17.51
CA GLY A 49 -2.55 18.43 17.13
C GLY A 49 -1.84 17.44 16.20
N LYS A 50 -2.59 16.59 15.50
CA LYS A 50 -2.11 15.60 14.53
C LYS A 50 -2.47 15.98 13.09
N GLY A 51 -2.69 17.27 12.81
CA GLY A 51 -2.99 17.75 11.46
C GLY A 51 -1.97 17.26 10.43
N GLY A 52 -2.44 16.91 9.25
CA GLY A 52 -1.61 16.36 8.18
C GLY A 52 -1.50 14.83 8.15
N PHE A 53 -1.99 14.14 9.17
CA PHE A 53 -2.00 12.66 9.22
C PHE A 53 -3.43 12.09 9.16
N GLU A 54 -4.36 12.79 8.51
CA GLU A 54 -5.77 12.43 8.45
C GLU A 54 -6.00 11.02 7.88
N PHE A 55 -5.24 10.58 6.88
CA PHE A 55 -5.41 9.24 6.30
C PHE A 55 -4.94 8.13 7.23
N ALA A 56 -3.83 8.33 7.94
CA ALA A 56 -3.40 7.38 8.98
C ALA A 56 -4.39 7.36 10.14
N TYR A 57 -4.92 8.52 10.51
CA TYR A 57 -5.91 8.65 11.57
C TYR A 57 -7.24 7.97 11.22
N VAL A 58 -7.69 8.06 9.96
CA VAL A 58 -8.83 7.28 9.45
C VAL A 58 -8.62 5.80 9.70
N MET A 59 -7.46 5.26 9.35
CA MET A 59 -7.15 3.83 9.50
C MET A 59 -7.08 3.41 10.97
N ASP A 60 -6.47 4.23 11.82
CA ASP A 60 -6.38 3.97 13.27
C ASP A 60 -7.78 3.93 13.91
N ASN A 61 -8.65 4.88 13.56
CA ASN A 61 -10.01 4.91 14.09
C ASN A 61 -10.86 3.75 13.58
N LEU A 62 -10.73 3.36 12.32
CA LEU A 62 -11.39 2.19 11.78
C LEU A 62 -10.98 0.90 12.53
N ALA A 63 -9.71 0.80 12.92
CA ALA A 63 -9.22 -0.31 13.72
C ALA A 63 -9.80 -0.30 15.15
N GLU A 64 -9.83 0.87 15.82
CA GLU A 64 -10.43 1.04 17.15
C GLU A 64 -11.93 0.76 17.16
N GLU A 65 -12.65 1.20 16.15
CA GLU A 65 -14.10 0.96 16.02
C GLU A 65 -14.42 -0.52 15.81
N ARG A 66 -13.59 -1.26 15.10
CA ARG A 66 -13.66 -2.72 14.98
C ARG A 66 -13.56 -3.39 16.35
N GLU A 67 -12.61 -2.98 17.19
CA GLU A 67 -12.41 -3.54 18.52
C GLU A 67 -13.60 -3.23 19.45
N ARG A 68 -14.25 -2.10 19.27
CA ARG A 68 -15.42 -1.67 20.07
C ARG A 68 -16.75 -2.23 19.59
N GLY A 69 -16.77 -2.94 18.45
CA GLY A 69 -18.01 -3.52 17.91
C GLY A 69 -19.03 -2.48 17.40
N VAL A 70 -18.59 -1.27 17.14
CA VAL A 70 -19.40 -0.22 16.51
C VAL A 70 -19.40 -0.45 15.01
N THR A 71 -20.55 -0.73 14.45
CA THR A 71 -20.73 -1.02 13.03
C THR A 71 -20.66 0.28 12.24
N ILE A 72 -19.47 0.67 11.79
CA ILE A 72 -19.38 1.48 10.58
C ILE A 72 -19.18 0.50 9.43
N ASP A 73 -19.93 0.68 8.36
CA ASP A 73 -20.02 -0.20 7.17
C ASP A 73 -18.70 -0.27 6.35
N ILE A 74 -17.57 0.08 6.95
CA ILE A 74 -16.20 -0.02 6.39
C ILE A 74 -15.48 -1.23 7.01
N ALA A 75 -16.23 -2.31 7.26
CA ALA A 75 -15.71 -3.53 7.88
C ALA A 75 -14.73 -4.31 6.99
N HIS A 76 -14.65 -3.95 5.72
CA HIS A 76 -13.76 -4.55 4.74
C HIS A 76 -12.92 -3.45 4.10
N GLN A 77 -11.61 -3.59 4.14
CA GLN A 77 -10.68 -2.73 3.42
C GLN A 77 -10.71 -3.15 1.94
N GLU A 78 -11.76 -2.73 1.26
CA GLU A 78 -12.05 -3.08 -0.12
C GLU A 78 -12.11 -1.82 -0.97
N PHE A 79 -11.60 -1.90 -2.20
CA PHE A 79 -11.72 -0.81 -3.16
C PHE A 79 -11.78 -1.33 -4.59
N ASP A 80 -12.42 -0.55 -5.44
CA ASP A 80 -12.53 -0.82 -6.87
C ASP A 80 -11.53 0.05 -7.64
N THR A 81 -10.88 -0.54 -8.62
CA THR A 81 -10.21 0.18 -9.71
C THR A 81 -11.03 0.03 -10.98
N ASP A 82 -10.54 0.50 -12.12
CA ASP A 82 -11.26 0.33 -13.39
C ASP A 82 -11.40 -1.13 -13.80
N GLU A 83 -10.37 -1.95 -13.52
CA GLU A 83 -10.29 -3.35 -13.97
C GLU A 83 -10.65 -4.35 -12.86
N TYR A 84 -10.34 -4.05 -11.60
CA TYR A 84 -10.39 -5.02 -10.51
C TYR A 84 -11.17 -4.53 -9.29
N TYR A 85 -11.63 -5.50 -8.52
CA TYR A 85 -12.09 -5.35 -7.15
C TYR A 85 -11.04 -5.92 -6.20
N PHE A 86 -10.51 -5.10 -5.32
CA PHE A 86 -9.45 -5.48 -4.39
C PHE A 86 -9.96 -5.61 -2.96
N THR A 87 -9.53 -6.67 -2.28
CA THR A 87 -9.57 -6.74 -0.82
C THR A 87 -8.16 -6.59 -0.27
N ILE A 88 -7.95 -5.60 0.60
CA ILE A 88 -6.68 -5.43 1.29
C ILE A 88 -6.58 -6.48 2.39
N VAL A 89 -5.58 -7.33 2.27
CA VAL A 89 -5.30 -8.42 3.20
C VAL A 89 -4.31 -7.93 4.23
N ASP A 90 -4.77 -7.78 5.46
CA ASP A 90 -3.99 -7.59 6.66
C ASP A 90 -2.96 -6.44 6.63
N CYS A 91 -3.45 -5.23 6.90
CA CYS A 91 -2.61 -4.04 7.00
C CYS A 91 -2.10 -3.71 8.42
N PRO A 92 -2.65 -4.21 9.56
CA PRO A 92 -2.17 -3.81 10.87
C PRO A 92 -1.11 -4.75 11.43
N GLY A 93 -0.09 -4.17 12.05
CA GLY A 93 0.85 -4.80 12.97
C GLY A 93 1.67 -5.98 12.42
N HIS A 94 2.98 -5.83 12.42
CA HIS A 94 3.95 -6.82 11.95
C HIS A 94 3.68 -8.28 12.43
N ARG A 95 3.28 -8.47 13.68
CA ARG A 95 3.07 -9.82 14.25
C ARG A 95 1.82 -10.50 13.70
N ASP A 96 0.75 -9.76 13.53
CA ASP A 96 -0.52 -10.30 13.04
C ASP A 96 -0.43 -10.61 11.56
N PHE A 97 0.23 -9.75 10.78
CA PHE A 97 0.53 -9.99 9.37
C PHE A 97 1.31 -11.29 9.17
N VAL A 98 2.42 -11.47 9.87
CA VAL A 98 3.25 -12.69 9.77
C VAL A 98 2.45 -13.93 10.16
N LYS A 99 1.71 -13.87 11.27
CA LYS A 99 0.89 -14.99 11.74
C LYS A 99 -0.18 -15.37 10.73
N ASN A 100 -0.92 -14.41 10.21
CA ASN A 100 -2.02 -14.65 9.28
C ASN A 100 -1.52 -15.18 7.94
N MET A 101 -0.42 -14.70 7.44
CA MET A 101 0.22 -15.20 6.23
C MET A 101 0.71 -16.65 6.40
N ILE A 102 1.33 -16.99 7.53
CA ILE A 102 1.82 -18.36 7.81
C ILE A 102 0.66 -19.35 7.99
N THR A 103 -0.42 -18.94 8.62
CA THR A 103 -1.57 -19.82 8.87
C THR A 103 -2.50 -19.99 7.66
N GLY A 104 -2.25 -19.25 6.57
CA GLY A 104 -3.11 -19.24 5.38
C GLY A 104 -4.48 -18.59 5.63
N ALA A 105 -4.64 -17.88 6.77
CA ALA A 105 -5.87 -17.14 7.07
C ALA A 105 -6.06 -15.94 6.12
N SER A 106 -4.98 -15.49 5.51
CA SER A 106 -4.95 -14.43 4.52
C SER A 106 -4.02 -14.84 3.39
N GLN A 107 -4.57 -15.11 2.22
CA GLN A 107 -3.79 -15.36 1.01
C GLN A 107 -3.85 -14.11 0.15
N ALA A 108 -2.68 -13.50 -0.09
CA ALA A 108 -2.55 -12.40 -1.04
C ALA A 108 -2.07 -12.93 -2.38
N ASP A 109 -2.66 -12.42 -3.45
CA ASP A 109 -2.27 -12.73 -4.82
C ASP A 109 -1.06 -11.89 -5.24
N ASN A 110 -1.12 -10.62 -4.91
CA ASN A 110 -0.12 -9.61 -5.22
C ASN A 110 0.13 -8.72 -4.00
N ALA A 111 1.20 -7.95 -4.01
CA ALA A 111 1.53 -7.06 -2.90
C ALA A 111 2.03 -5.68 -3.36
N VAL A 112 1.75 -4.68 -2.54
CA VAL A 112 2.41 -3.38 -2.58
C VAL A 112 3.40 -3.31 -1.44
N LEU A 113 4.68 -3.15 -1.77
CA LEU A 113 5.75 -2.90 -0.80
C LEU A 113 5.96 -1.39 -0.66
N VAL A 114 5.83 -0.88 0.55
CA VAL A 114 6.06 0.53 0.86
C VAL A 114 7.42 0.70 1.51
N VAL A 115 8.28 1.50 0.88
CA VAL A 115 9.63 1.82 1.39
C VAL A 115 9.79 3.33 1.42
N ALA A 116 10.13 3.89 2.57
CA ALA A 116 10.33 5.33 2.70
C ALA A 116 11.62 5.80 2.01
N ALA A 117 11.51 6.85 1.21
CA ALA A 117 12.64 7.40 0.44
C ALA A 117 13.76 7.96 1.33
N ASP A 118 13.43 8.43 2.52
CA ASP A 118 14.36 8.98 3.51
C ASP A 118 15.04 7.94 4.41
N ASP A 119 14.56 6.70 4.41
CA ASP A 119 15.07 5.62 5.27
C ASP A 119 15.62 4.42 4.47
N GLY A 120 15.04 4.11 3.32
CA GLY A 120 15.43 2.97 2.49
C GLY A 120 14.98 1.63 3.06
N VAL A 121 15.71 0.56 2.72
CA VAL A 121 15.40 -0.80 3.16
C VAL A 121 15.69 -0.97 4.65
N ALA A 122 14.64 -1.24 5.41
CA ALA A 122 14.67 -1.42 6.87
C ALA A 122 14.48 -2.90 7.27
N PRO A 123 14.65 -3.28 8.54
CA PRO A 123 14.55 -4.69 8.96
C PRO A 123 13.24 -5.38 8.57
N GLN A 124 12.09 -4.75 8.80
CA GLN A 124 10.79 -5.34 8.44
C GLN A 124 10.57 -5.39 6.92
N THR A 125 11.17 -4.48 6.16
CA THR A 125 11.18 -4.57 4.69
C THR A 125 11.77 -5.90 4.24
N ARG A 126 12.90 -6.30 4.80
CA ARG A 126 13.57 -7.57 4.49
C ARG A 126 12.72 -8.77 4.87
N GLU A 127 12.14 -8.76 6.06
CA GLU A 127 11.28 -9.84 6.54
C GLU A 127 10.03 -10.00 5.68
N HIS A 128 9.37 -8.91 5.33
CA HIS A 128 8.15 -8.93 4.53
C HIS A 128 8.41 -9.38 3.09
N VAL A 129 9.51 -8.95 2.48
CA VAL A 129 9.89 -9.40 1.13
C VAL A 129 10.21 -10.90 1.12
N PHE A 130 10.92 -11.38 2.13
CA PHE A 130 11.18 -12.82 2.28
C PHE A 130 9.89 -13.62 2.42
N LEU A 131 8.94 -13.15 3.25
CA LEU A 131 7.63 -13.79 3.40
C LEU A 131 6.82 -13.76 2.11
N ALA A 132 6.76 -12.63 1.43
CA ALA A 132 6.08 -12.50 0.14
C ALA A 132 6.60 -13.52 -0.88
N ARG A 133 7.92 -13.67 -0.96
CA ARG A 133 8.56 -14.67 -1.83
C ARG A 133 8.20 -16.09 -1.43
N THR A 134 8.27 -16.40 -0.13
CA THR A 134 8.01 -17.74 0.41
C THR A 134 6.55 -18.17 0.22
N LEU A 135 5.63 -17.22 0.35
CA LEU A 135 4.19 -17.45 0.28
C LEU A 135 3.62 -17.35 -1.14
N GLY A 136 4.48 -17.12 -2.13
CA GLY A 136 4.10 -17.19 -3.53
C GLY A 136 3.37 -15.97 -4.08
N ILE A 137 3.68 -14.77 -3.58
CA ILE A 137 3.22 -13.51 -4.19
C ILE A 137 3.73 -13.45 -5.64
N ASN A 138 2.81 -13.19 -6.59
CA ASN A 138 3.12 -13.20 -8.01
C ASN A 138 3.81 -11.91 -8.46
N GLU A 139 3.17 -10.78 -8.19
CA GLU A 139 3.62 -9.44 -8.61
C GLU A 139 3.84 -8.55 -7.39
N LEU A 140 4.87 -7.72 -7.46
CA LEU A 140 5.21 -6.76 -6.43
C LEU A 140 5.25 -5.35 -7.00
N ILE A 141 4.42 -4.46 -6.45
CA ILE A 141 4.49 -3.03 -6.73
C ILE A 141 5.24 -2.36 -5.58
N VAL A 142 6.39 -1.77 -5.87
CA VAL A 142 7.19 -1.05 -4.87
C VAL A 142 6.86 0.43 -4.91
N GLY A 143 6.17 0.92 -3.89
CA GLY A 143 5.96 2.34 -3.67
C GLY A 143 7.12 2.93 -2.88
N VAL A 144 7.98 3.70 -3.53
CA VAL A 144 9.01 4.50 -2.86
C VAL A 144 8.32 5.75 -2.32
N ASN A 145 7.94 5.67 -1.06
CA ASN A 145 7.04 6.62 -0.40
C ASN A 145 7.80 7.76 0.28
N LYS A 146 7.06 8.77 0.70
CA LYS A 146 7.60 9.97 1.36
C LYS A 146 8.58 10.75 0.49
N MET A 147 8.33 10.78 -0.82
CA MET A 147 9.14 11.55 -1.75
C MET A 147 9.13 13.05 -1.44
N ASP A 148 8.07 13.54 -0.79
CA ASP A 148 7.96 14.90 -0.26
C ASP A 148 9.06 15.24 0.78
N LEU A 149 9.50 14.25 1.56
CA LEU A 149 10.57 14.45 2.57
C LEU A 149 11.98 14.53 1.98
N VAL A 150 12.15 14.13 0.73
CA VAL A 150 13.44 14.17 0.01
C VAL A 150 13.37 15.10 -1.22
N ASP A 151 12.48 16.11 -1.16
CA ASP A 151 12.29 17.11 -2.22
C ASP A 151 12.04 16.50 -3.61
N TYR A 152 11.39 15.33 -3.67
CA TYR A 152 11.10 14.57 -4.90
C TYR A 152 12.35 14.25 -5.73
N GLY A 153 13.48 14.01 -5.05
CA GLY A 153 14.78 13.79 -5.68
C GLY A 153 14.85 12.46 -6.44
N GLU A 154 15.26 12.51 -7.72
CA GLU A 154 15.47 11.32 -8.54
C GLU A 154 16.60 10.43 -7.97
N ALA A 155 17.67 11.03 -7.45
CA ALA A 155 18.79 10.30 -6.89
C ALA A 155 18.42 9.47 -5.66
N GLU A 156 17.57 10.01 -4.78
CA GLU A 156 17.04 9.32 -3.61
C GLU A 156 16.14 8.16 -4.01
N TYR A 157 15.27 8.39 -5.00
CA TYR A 157 14.42 7.32 -5.56
C TYR A 157 15.24 6.19 -6.16
N GLU A 158 16.22 6.50 -7.02
CA GLU A 158 17.09 5.49 -7.64
C GLU A 158 17.93 4.73 -6.61
N SER A 159 18.40 5.38 -5.54
CA SER A 159 19.12 4.74 -4.45
C SER A 159 18.26 3.68 -3.75
N VAL A 160 17.01 4.02 -3.41
CA VAL A 160 16.09 3.07 -2.76
C VAL A 160 15.69 1.96 -3.74
N LYS A 161 15.47 2.26 -5.00
CA LYS A 161 15.18 1.27 -6.04
C LYS A 161 16.31 0.25 -6.17
N ASP A 162 17.56 0.69 -6.16
CA ASP A 162 18.72 -0.18 -6.20
C ASP A 162 18.79 -1.09 -4.94
N GLU A 163 18.60 -0.54 -3.74
CA GLU A 163 18.56 -1.32 -2.50
C GLU A 163 17.47 -2.41 -2.51
N VAL A 164 16.27 -2.05 -2.97
CA VAL A 164 15.17 -3.02 -3.06
C VAL A 164 15.43 -4.06 -4.13
N THR A 165 15.98 -3.67 -5.27
CA THR A 165 16.37 -4.60 -6.34
C THR A 165 17.40 -5.62 -5.85
N ASP A 166 18.40 -5.18 -5.09
CA ASP A 166 19.38 -6.06 -4.47
C ASP A 166 18.74 -7.03 -3.50
N LEU A 167 17.79 -6.55 -2.68
CA LEU A 167 17.04 -7.39 -1.74
C LEU A 167 16.20 -8.44 -2.48
N LEU A 168 15.50 -8.06 -3.54
CA LEU A 168 14.71 -8.98 -4.36
C LEU A 168 15.60 -10.08 -4.98
N ASN A 169 16.77 -9.72 -5.47
CA ASN A 169 17.74 -10.68 -5.98
C ASN A 169 18.25 -11.63 -4.88
N GLN A 170 18.51 -11.14 -3.68
CA GLN A 170 18.95 -11.96 -2.54
C GLN A 170 17.91 -13.02 -2.15
N VAL A 171 16.64 -12.69 -2.19
CA VAL A 171 15.54 -13.63 -1.89
C VAL A 171 15.09 -14.42 -3.12
N ARG A 172 15.71 -14.22 -4.27
CA ARG A 172 15.37 -14.87 -5.54
C ARG A 172 13.94 -14.59 -6.00
N PHE A 173 13.48 -13.37 -5.78
CA PHE A 173 12.25 -12.87 -6.39
C PHE A 173 12.60 -12.39 -7.81
N ASP A 174 11.74 -12.70 -8.78
CA ASP A 174 11.94 -12.25 -10.14
C ASP A 174 11.70 -10.74 -10.25
N THR A 175 12.75 -10.00 -10.53
CA THR A 175 12.68 -8.54 -10.62
C THR A 175 11.92 -8.04 -11.84
N GLU A 176 11.65 -8.90 -12.83
CA GLU A 176 10.75 -8.58 -13.95
C GLU A 176 9.28 -8.46 -13.49
N ASN A 177 8.94 -9.11 -12.37
CA ASN A 177 7.63 -9.04 -11.73
C ASN A 177 7.55 -7.95 -10.64
N ALA A 178 8.49 -7.02 -10.63
CA ALA A 178 8.50 -5.88 -9.72
C ALA A 178 8.42 -4.56 -10.48
N SER A 179 7.52 -3.69 -10.04
CA SER A 179 7.37 -2.31 -10.54
C SER A 179 7.78 -1.33 -9.46
N PHE A 180 8.35 -0.18 -9.83
CA PHE A 180 8.79 0.86 -8.90
C PHE A 180 8.09 2.18 -9.23
N ILE A 181 7.51 2.81 -8.23
CA ILE A 181 6.77 4.06 -8.36
C ILE A 181 7.19 5.03 -7.26
N PRO A 182 7.67 6.24 -7.59
CA PRO A 182 7.93 7.28 -6.59
C PRO A 182 6.59 7.90 -6.17
N ILE A 183 6.24 7.79 -4.90
CA ILE A 183 4.95 8.25 -4.37
C ILE A 183 5.11 9.15 -3.15
N SER A 184 4.07 9.91 -2.88
CA SER A 184 3.79 10.47 -1.57
C SER A 184 2.34 10.13 -1.21
N ALA A 185 2.15 9.20 -0.28
CA ALA A 185 0.83 8.87 0.21
C ALA A 185 0.20 10.03 0.98
N PHE A 186 1.05 10.85 1.61
CA PHE A 186 0.63 12.05 2.35
C PHE A 186 0.09 13.14 1.41
N GLU A 187 0.83 13.50 0.37
CA GLU A 187 0.46 14.55 -0.59
C GLU A 187 -0.42 14.04 -1.74
N GLY A 188 -0.39 12.74 -2.05
CA GLY A 188 -1.15 12.11 -3.13
C GLY A 188 -0.39 11.99 -4.45
N ASP A 189 0.91 12.26 -4.47
CA ASP A 189 1.72 12.20 -5.70
C ASP A 189 1.80 10.77 -6.26
N ASN A 190 1.52 10.62 -7.54
CA ASN A 190 1.57 9.36 -8.30
C ASN A 190 0.72 8.21 -7.70
N ILE A 191 -0.33 8.53 -6.98
CA ILE A 191 -1.32 7.56 -6.49
C ILE A 191 -2.42 7.37 -7.54
N ALA A 192 -3.31 8.36 -7.71
CA ALA A 192 -4.37 8.34 -8.72
C ALA A 192 -3.97 9.07 -10.00
N GLU A 193 -3.22 10.14 -9.88
CA GLU A 193 -2.79 10.99 -10.98
C GLU A 193 -1.28 11.17 -10.97
N ALA A 194 -0.70 11.35 -12.17
CA ALA A 194 0.73 11.62 -12.32
C ALA A 194 1.09 12.97 -11.66
N SER A 195 2.21 13.00 -10.93
CA SER A 195 2.68 14.19 -10.23
C SER A 195 3.60 15.04 -11.10
N ASP A 196 3.38 16.35 -11.06
CA ASP A 196 4.31 17.32 -11.64
C ASP A 196 5.62 17.45 -10.84
N ASN A 197 5.62 17.03 -9.57
CA ASN A 197 6.80 17.06 -8.70
C ASN A 197 7.87 16.02 -9.09
N THR A 198 7.48 14.97 -9.79
CA THR A 198 8.36 13.90 -10.30
C THR A 198 8.43 13.91 -11.82
N GLY A 199 8.70 15.07 -12.43
CA GLY A 199 8.75 15.23 -13.90
C GLY A 199 9.80 14.36 -14.60
N TRP A 200 10.77 13.83 -13.88
CA TRP A 200 11.77 12.85 -14.34
C TRP A 200 11.22 11.42 -14.42
N TYR A 201 10.07 11.16 -13.81
CA TYR A 201 9.39 9.85 -13.82
C TYR A 201 8.28 9.86 -14.89
N SER A 202 8.28 8.88 -15.76
CA SER A 202 7.30 8.74 -16.85
C SER A 202 6.51 7.42 -16.80
N GLY A 203 6.63 6.66 -15.71
CA GLY A 203 5.92 5.40 -15.52
C GLY A 203 4.50 5.59 -15.00
N ASP A 204 3.89 4.47 -14.61
CA ASP A 204 2.52 4.42 -14.13
C ASP A 204 2.34 5.05 -12.75
N THR A 205 1.14 5.54 -12.47
CA THR A 205 0.67 5.80 -11.10
C THR A 205 0.39 4.48 -10.38
N LEU A 206 0.19 4.53 -9.07
CA LEU A 206 -0.13 3.32 -8.30
C LEU A 206 -1.43 2.65 -8.78
N LEU A 207 -2.48 3.44 -9.05
CA LEU A 207 -3.74 2.88 -9.54
C LEU A 207 -3.61 2.29 -10.96
N GLU A 208 -2.84 2.91 -11.84
CA GLU A 208 -2.54 2.35 -13.15
C GLU A 208 -1.77 1.02 -13.03
N ALA A 209 -0.77 0.94 -12.17
CA ALA A 209 -0.02 -0.29 -11.92
C ALA A 209 -0.90 -1.40 -11.33
N LEU A 210 -1.87 -1.06 -10.47
CA LEU A 210 -2.86 -2.01 -9.96
C LEU A 210 -3.81 -2.51 -11.06
N ASN A 211 -4.20 -1.66 -12.00
CA ASN A 211 -5.01 -2.05 -13.15
C ASN A 211 -4.25 -2.99 -14.12
N ASP A 212 -2.94 -2.86 -14.19
CA ASP A 212 -2.08 -3.66 -15.07
C ASP A 212 -1.66 -5.01 -14.47
N LEU A 213 -2.06 -5.31 -13.23
CA LEU A 213 -1.81 -6.62 -12.62
C LEU A 213 -2.45 -7.75 -13.44
N PRO A 214 -1.77 -8.90 -13.59
CA PRO A 214 -2.35 -10.03 -14.29
C PRO A 214 -3.60 -10.56 -13.56
N GLU A 215 -4.57 -11.03 -14.32
CA GLU A 215 -5.75 -11.68 -13.75
C GLU A 215 -5.34 -12.96 -13.01
N VAL A 216 -5.86 -13.11 -11.79
CA VAL A 216 -5.60 -14.29 -10.97
C VAL A 216 -6.55 -15.41 -11.38
N GLU A 217 -6.00 -16.52 -11.86
CA GLU A 217 -6.80 -17.70 -12.17
C GLU A 217 -7.41 -18.26 -10.87
N PRO A 218 -8.72 -18.54 -10.86
CA PRO A 218 -9.32 -19.21 -9.70
C PRO A 218 -8.67 -20.59 -9.50
N PRO A 219 -8.50 -21.04 -8.25
CA PRO A 219 -7.90 -22.34 -7.99
C PRO A 219 -8.68 -23.41 -8.74
N THR A 220 -8.00 -24.11 -9.62
CA THR A 220 -8.55 -25.31 -10.30
C THR A 220 -8.70 -26.43 -9.28
N ASP A 221 -9.95 -26.88 -9.09
CA ASP A 221 -10.30 -28.03 -8.25
C ASP A 221 -9.59 -29.34 -8.71
#